data_664b0dc8e1ce38072808edc7883960a0
#
_entry.id   664b0dc8e1ce38072808edc7883960a0
#
_cell.length_a   1.000
_cell.length_b   1.000
_cell.length_c   1.000
_cell.angle_alpha   90.00
_cell.angle_beta   90.00
_cell.angle_gamma   90.00
#
_symmetry.space_group_name_H-M   'P 1'
#
loop_
_entity.id
_entity.type
_entity.pdbx_description
1 polymer ?
#
loop_
_entity_poly.entity_id
_entity_poly.type
_entity_poly.pdbx_seq_one_letter_code
_entity_poly.pdbx_strand_id
1 'polypeptide(L)'
;EIFEDDNFTPVKKTKRLCPQCSSEVTGRPNKIFCTPNCRKRHSEPTRNSYSSPTKRRENREFFDRALRLGEELYAVLPNQRLGFMKDLIDHARLGEDCQLQDILSNYKLLHPHPYHDTHLFPKHSRSYCTIAQATSNYCKRFWKADVRLVVYNRVGYPYSGVVK
;
A
#
# COMPACT_ATOMS: atom_id res chain seq x y z
N GLU A 1 49.26 -31.11 41.41
CA GLU A 1 48.42 -31.86 40.45
C GLU A 1 47.90 -30.88 39.42
N ILE A 2 48.38 -31.01 38.22
CA ILE A 2 48.12 -30.17 37.05
C ILE A 2 47.05 -30.88 36.26
N PHE A 3 45.87 -30.25 36.13
CA PHE A 3 44.84 -30.74 35.20
C PHE A 3 45.08 -30.10 33.83
N GLU A 4 45.68 -30.84 32.94
CA GLU A 4 45.71 -30.56 31.52
C GLU A 4 44.47 -31.22 30.90
N ASP A 5 43.44 -30.41 30.59
CA ASP A 5 42.34 -30.82 29.71
C ASP A 5 42.27 -29.89 28.51
N ASP A 6 43.27 -29.99 27.64
CA ASP A 6 43.27 -29.40 26.30
C ASP A 6 42.57 -30.36 25.32
N ASN A 7 41.25 -30.43 25.36
CA ASN A 7 40.47 -31.10 24.32
C ASN A 7 39.70 -30.06 23.48
N PHE A 8 40.48 -29.10 22.91
CA PHE A 8 39.92 -28.15 21.95
C PHE A 8 39.80 -28.85 20.58
N THR A 9 38.71 -29.58 20.37
CA THR A 9 38.38 -30.12 19.06
C THR A 9 38.04 -28.95 18.13
N PRO A 10 38.77 -28.76 17.03
CA PRO A 10 38.51 -27.67 16.09
C PRO A 10 37.11 -27.88 15.48
N VAL A 11 36.17 -26.96 15.76
CA VAL A 11 34.85 -26.94 15.15
C VAL A 11 35.04 -26.90 13.62
N LYS A 12 34.69 -27.97 12.95
CA LYS A 12 34.74 -28.08 11.48
C LYS A 12 33.87 -26.98 10.91
N LYS A 13 34.45 -25.96 10.30
CA LYS A 13 33.73 -24.88 9.61
C LYS A 13 32.86 -25.50 8.52
N THR A 14 31.57 -25.55 8.75
CA THR A 14 30.59 -26.03 7.77
C THR A 14 30.64 -25.12 6.55
N LYS A 15 30.91 -25.73 5.39
CA LYS A 15 30.96 -24.99 4.11
C LYS A 15 29.56 -24.46 3.82
N ARG A 16 29.44 -23.15 3.62
CA ARG A 16 28.18 -22.51 3.24
C ARG A 16 28.00 -22.60 1.73
N LEU A 17 26.85 -23.12 1.30
CA LEU A 17 26.53 -23.29 -0.11
C LEU A 17 25.54 -22.21 -0.56
N CYS A 18 25.73 -21.71 -1.77
CA CYS A 18 24.83 -20.75 -2.40
C CYS A 18 23.48 -21.42 -2.72
N PRO A 19 22.34 -20.88 -2.25
CA PRO A 19 21.03 -21.48 -2.51
C PRO A 19 20.62 -21.47 -3.98
N GLN A 20 21.28 -20.68 -4.84
CA GLN A 20 20.98 -20.60 -6.26
C GLN A 20 21.77 -21.58 -7.14
N CYS A 21 23.03 -21.83 -6.81
CA CYS A 21 23.92 -22.64 -7.67
C CYS A 21 24.72 -23.70 -6.91
N SER A 22 24.49 -23.83 -5.60
CA SER A 22 25.18 -24.78 -4.70
C SER A 22 26.72 -24.64 -4.65
N SER A 23 27.30 -23.59 -5.22
CA SER A 23 28.70 -23.26 -5.09
C SER A 23 29.05 -22.77 -3.70
N GLU A 24 30.30 -23.00 -3.25
CA GLU A 24 30.77 -22.53 -1.96
C GLU A 24 30.74 -20.99 -1.85
N VAL A 25 30.17 -20.48 -0.77
CA VAL A 25 30.10 -19.03 -0.49
C VAL A 25 31.32 -18.63 0.32
N THR A 26 32.26 -17.91 -0.30
CA THR A 26 33.43 -17.35 0.36
C THR A 26 33.23 -15.89 0.75
N GLY A 27 33.89 -15.45 1.82
CA GLY A 27 33.87 -14.07 2.29
C GLY A 27 33.10 -13.87 3.60
N ARG A 28 32.48 -12.67 3.77
CA ARG A 28 31.89 -12.24 5.06
C ARG A 28 30.87 -13.24 5.60
N PRO A 29 30.74 -13.36 6.97
CA PRO A 29 29.85 -14.35 7.61
C PRO A 29 28.38 -14.26 7.19
N ASN A 30 27.90 -13.07 6.87
CA ASN A 30 26.52 -12.80 6.46
C ASN A 30 26.26 -12.90 4.95
N LYS A 31 27.27 -13.27 4.15
CA LYS A 31 27.09 -13.48 2.71
C LYS A 31 26.36 -14.80 2.46
N ILE A 32 25.22 -14.73 1.77
CA ILE A 32 24.33 -15.87 1.47
C ILE A 32 24.59 -16.40 0.03
N PHE A 33 24.88 -15.52 -0.92
CA PHE A 33 25.07 -15.87 -2.34
C PHE A 33 26.55 -15.77 -2.75
N CYS A 34 27.01 -16.68 -3.60
CA CYS A 34 28.40 -16.68 -4.09
C CYS A 34 28.70 -15.42 -4.94
N THR A 35 27.76 -14.97 -5.76
CA THR A 35 27.90 -13.79 -6.64
C THR A 35 26.64 -12.90 -6.59
N PRO A 36 26.76 -11.60 -6.99
CA PRO A 36 25.60 -10.71 -7.16
C PRO A 36 24.59 -11.25 -8.19
N ASN A 37 25.06 -11.95 -9.23
CA ASN A 37 24.19 -12.56 -10.23
C ASN A 37 23.32 -13.69 -9.64
N CYS A 38 23.86 -14.52 -8.75
CA CYS A 38 23.07 -15.54 -8.05
C CYS A 38 21.99 -14.93 -7.19
N ARG A 39 22.30 -13.84 -6.46
CA ARG A 39 21.31 -13.07 -5.71
C ARG A 39 20.20 -12.53 -6.63
N LYS A 40 20.56 -11.95 -7.77
CA LYS A 40 19.62 -11.42 -8.75
C LYS A 40 18.70 -12.51 -9.30
N ARG A 41 19.28 -13.62 -9.77
CA ARG A 41 18.51 -14.76 -10.29
C ARG A 41 17.59 -15.40 -9.26
N HIS A 42 18.02 -15.48 -8.01
CA HIS A 42 17.19 -15.99 -6.92
C HIS A 42 15.99 -15.10 -6.62
N SER A 43 16.14 -13.77 -6.76
CA SER A 43 15.07 -12.80 -6.53
C SER A 43 14.19 -12.54 -7.77
N GLU A 44 14.64 -12.86 -8.98
CA GLU A 44 13.87 -12.65 -10.21
C GLU A 44 12.53 -13.40 -10.29
N PRO A 45 12.43 -14.69 -9.89
CA PRO A 45 11.14 -15.38 -9.91
C PRO A 45 10.10 -14.74 -9.00
N THR A 46 10.53 -14.29 -7.83
CA THR A 46 9.64 -13.59 -6.86
C THR A 46 9.23 -12.21 -7.38
N ARG A 47 10.14 -11.52 -8.04
CA ARG A 47 9.88 -10.19 -8.61
C ARG A 47 8.95 -10.25 -9.81
N ASN A 48 9.06 -11.27 -10.68
CA ASN A 48 8.22 -11.44 -11.86
C ASN A 48 6.82 -11.97 -11.51
N SER A 49 6.65 -12.72 -10.42
CA SER A 49 5.34 -13.18 -9.98
C SER A 49 4.43 -12.03 -9.49
N TYR A 50 5.01 -10.93 -8.99
CA TYR A 50 4.27 -9.74 -8.56
C TYR A 50 3.96 -8.74 -9.68
N SER A 51 4.48 -8.94 -10.88
CA SER A 51 4.38 -7.98 -11.97
C SER A 51 3.94 -8.59 -13.30
N SER A 52 2.91 -9.47 -13.26
CA SER A 52 2.29 -9.92 -14.52
C SER A 52 1.76 -8.69 -15.29
N PRO A 53 1.82 -8.67 -16.61
CA PRO A 53 1.29 -7.57 -17.44
C PRO A 53 -0.16 -7.24 -17.08
N THR A 54 -0.98 -8.23 -16.76
CA THR A 54 -2.36 -8.08 -16.32
C THR A 54 -2.47 -7.30 -15.01
N LYS A 55 -1.70 -7.67 -13.98
CA LYS A 55 -1.69 -6.95 -12.71
C LYS A 55 -1.20 -5.50 -12.84
N ARG A 56 -0.25 -5.24 -13.75
CA ARG A 56 0.21 -3.86 -14.02
C ARG A 56 -0.89 -3.04 -14.67
N ARG A 57 -1.67 -3.64 -15.56
CA ARG A 57 -2.81 -2.98 -16.20
C ARG A 57 -3.92 -2.69 -15.20
N GLU A 58 -4.33 -3.68 -14.41
CA GLU A 58 -5.32 -3.55 -13.35
C GLU A 58 -4.94 -2.46 -12.33
N ASN A 59 -3.67 -2.44 -11.90
CA ASN A 59 -3.17 -1.39 -11.01
C ASN A 59 -3.22 0.00 -11.65
N ARG A 60 -2.89 0.11 -12.95
CA ARG A 60 -2.98 1.38 -13.66
C ARG A 60 -4.43 1.86 -13.73
N GLU A 61 -5.34 1.01 -14.16
CA GLU A 61 -6.77 1.33 -14.25
C GLU A 61 -7.35 1.75 -12.89
N PHE A 62 -6.92 1.10 -11.81
CA PHE A 62 -7.28 1.44 -10.44
C PHE A 62 -6.84 2.86 -10.07
N PHE A 63 -5.56 3.20 -10.27
CA PHE A 63 -5.04 4.52 -9.94
C PHE A 63 -5.55 5.62 -10.86
N ASP A 64 -5.77 5.32 -12.15
CA ASP A 64 -6.38 6.26 -13.10
C ASP A 64 -7.83 6.57 -12.72
N ARG A 65 -8.58 5.60 -12.22
CA ARG A 65 -9.93 5.81 -11.68
C ARG A 65 -9.89 6.67 -10.41
N ALA A 66 -8.97 6.38 -9.50
CA ALA A 66 -8.80 7.18 -8.28
C ALA A 66 -8.46 8.64 -8.58
N LEU A 67 -7.61 8.89 -9.58
CA LEU A 67 -7.26 10.23 -10.02
C LEU A 67 -8.47 10.96 -10.62
N ARG A 68 -9.25 10.30 -11.50
CA ARG A 68 -10.46 10.88 -12.09
C ARG A 68 -11.48 11.29 -11.02
N LEU A 69 -11.75 10.44 -10.02
CA LEU A 69 -12.63 10.80 -8.90
C LEU A 69 -12.11 12.02 -8.13
N GLY A 70 -10.80 12.16 -7.97
CA GLY A 70 -10.20 13.34 -7.37
C GLY A 70 -10.38 14.59 -8.26
N GLU A 71 -10.23 14.48 -9.56
CA GLU A 71 -10.45 15.56 -10.53
C GLU A 71 -11.93 15.98 -10.54
N GLU A 72 -12.86 15.03 -10.52
CA GLU A 72 -14.30 15.30 -10.42
C GLU A 72 -14.64 16.07 -9.12
N LEU A 73 -14.10 15.66 -7.98
CA LEU A 73 -14.28 16.38 -6.71
C LEU A 73 -13.84 17.84 -6.81
N TYR A 74 -12.71 18.11 -7.45
CA TYR A 74 -12.19 19.47 -7.57
C TYR A 74 -12.83 20.27 -8.70
N ALA A 75 -13.44 19.64 -9.70
CA ALA A 75 -14.25 20.27 -10.72
C ALA A 75 -15.60 20.78 -10.16
N VAL A 76 -16.13 20.14 -9.13
CA VAL A 76 -17.35 20.55 -8.43
C VAL A 76 -17.11 21.85 -7.63
N LEU A 77 -18.09 22.74 -7.62
CA LEU A 77 -18.03 23.96 -6.84
C LEU A 77 -17.80 23.68 -5.34
N PRO A 78 -17.01 24.51 -4.64
CA PRO A 78 -16.63 24.27 -3.25
C PRO A 78 -17.82 24.01 -2.30
N ASN A 79 -18.95 24.70 -2.51
CA ASN A 79 -20.17 24.52 -1.73
C ASN A 79 -20.92 23.20 -2.01
N GLN A 80 -20.64 22.55 -3.14
CA GLN A 80 -21.26 21.29 -3.54
C GLN A 80 -20.38 20.07 -3.22
N ARG A 81 -19.11 20.27 -2.85
CA ARG A 81 -18.16 19.17 -2.59
C ARG A 81 -18.60 18.27 -1.43
N LEU A 82 -19.26 18.83 -0.43
CA LEU A 82 -19.78 18.01 0.69
C LEU A 82 -20.88 17.06 0.23
N GLY A 83 -21.78 17.52 -0.67
CA GLY A 83 -22.80 16.66 -1.28
C GLY A 83 -22.15 15.55 -2.11
N PHE A 84 -21.21 15.90 -2.98
CA PHE A 84 -20.45 14.93 -3.78
C PHE A 84 -19.79 13.85 -2.91
N MET A 85 -19.13 14.25 -1.82
CA MET A 85 -18.47 13.30 -0.91
C MET A 85 -19.47 12.40 -0.20
N LYS A 86 -20.62 12.95 0.19
CA LYS A 86 -21.69 12.16 0.80
C LYS A 86 -22.20 11.10 -0.18
N ASP A 87 -22.55 11.50 -1.40
CA ASP A 87 -23.07 10.60 -2.43
C ASP A 87 -22.06 9.49 -2.79
N LEU A 88 -20.77 9.85 -2.89
CA LEU A 88 -19.69 8.92 -3.15
C LEU A 88 -19.55 7.86 -2.05
N ILE A 89 -19.63 8.28 -0.78
CA ILE A 89 -19.57 7.38 0.37
C ILE A 89 -20.81 6.51 0.44
N ASP A 90 -22.00 7.08 0.22
CA ASP A 90 -23.24 6.33 0.22
C ASP A 90 -23.23 5.25 -0.86
N HIS A 91 -22.74 5.57 -2.06
CA HIS A 91 -22.55 4.59 -3.13
C HIS A 91 -21.57 3.47 -2.74
N ALA A 92 -20.42 3.84 -2.17
CA ALA A 92 -19.45 2.84 -1.70
C ALA A 92 -20.04 1.91 -0.61
N ARG A 93 -20.88 2.44 0.27
CA ARG A 93 -21.53 1.67 1.36
C ARG A 93 -22.55 0.65 0.87
N LEU A 94 -23.13 0.82 -0.31
CA LEU A 94 -24.00 -0.19 -0.92
C LEU A 94 -23.24 -1.50 -1.22
N GLY A 95 -21.92 -1.43 -1.40
CA GLY A 95 -21.09 -2.60 -1.61
C GLY A 95 -21.15 -3.19 -3.03
N GLU A 96 -21.85 -2.55 -3.94
CA GLU A 96 -21.97 -2.96 -5.34
C GLU A 96 -20.67 -2.73 -6.12
N ASP A 97 -19.91 -1.69 -5.72
CA ASP A 97 -18.64 -1.32 -6.32
C ASP A 97 -17.48 -1.55 -5.33
N CYS A 98 -16.99 -2.80 -5.29
CA CYS A 98 -15.86 -3.17 -4.44
C CYS A 98 -14.60 -2.37 -4.79
N GLN A 99 -14.39 -2.02 -6.08
CA GLN A 99 -13.22 -1.23 -6.48
C GLN A 99 -13.29 0.18 -5.91
N LEU A 100 -14.47 0.79 -5.84
CA LEU A 100 -14.66 2.09 -5.20
C LEU A 100 -14.32 2.03 -3.70
N GLN A 101 -14.81 1.01 -3.00
CA GLN A 101 -14.48 0.78 -1.59
C GLN A 101 -12.96 0.70 -1.38
N ASP A 102 -12.29 -0.08 -2.23
CA ASP A 102 -10.84 -0.25 -2.18
C ASP A 102 -10.09 1.06 -2.49
N ILE A 103 -10.55 1.86 -3.46
CA ILE A 103 -9.96 3.17 -3.79
C ILE A 103 -10.04 4.11 -2.57
N LEU A 104 -11.22 4.25 -1.97
CA LEU A 104 -11.45 5.19 -0.87
C LEU A 104 -10.71 4.81 0.42
N SER A 105 -10.38 3.53 0.59
CA SER A 105 -9.68 2.98 1.75
C SER A 105 -8.22 2.59 1.49
N ASN A 106 -7.72 2.82 0.27
CA ASN A 106 -6.39 2.39 -0.13
C ASN A 106 -5.29 3.12 0.64
N TYR A 107 -4.40 2.35 1.27
CA TYR A 107 -3.30 2.91 2.07
C TYR A 107 -2.39 3.86 1.27
N LYS A 108 -2.07 3.52 0.02
CA LYS A 108 -1.19 4.34 -0.83
C LYS A 108 -1.83 5.68 -1.21
N LEU A 109 -3.15 5.72 -1.37
CA LEU A 109 -3.90 6.95 -1.62
C LEU A 109 -4.15 7.76 -0.34
N LEU A 110 -4.27 7.10 0.81
CA LEU A 110 -4.38 7.76 2.12
C LEU A 110 -3.06 8.39 2.56
N HIS A 111 -1.93 7.74 2.24
CA HIS A 111 -0.59 8.16 2.62
C HIS A 111 0.35 8.21 1.40
N PRO A 112 0.05 9.02 0.38
CA PRO A 112 0.89 9.12 -0.81
C PRO A 112 2.21 9.78 -0.46
N HIS A 113 3.28 9.30 -1.08
CA HIS A 113 4.58 9.91 -0.92
C HIS A 113 4.70 11.11 -1.87
N PRO A 114 4.87 12.35 -1.36
CA PRO A 114 4.75 13.57 -2.17
C PRO A 114 5.77 13.66 -3.32
N TYR A 115 6.94 13.03 -3.18
CA TYR A 115 7.97 13.05 -4.22
C TYR A 115 7.84 11.94 -5.28
N HIS A 116 7.20 10.80 -4.92
CA HIS A 116 7.13 9.64 -5.79
C HIS A 116 5.75 9.39 -6.39
N ASP A 117 4.73 9.91 -5.77
CA ASP A 117 3.34 9.64 -6.11
C ASP A 117 2.58 10.87 -6.63
N THR A 118 3.31 11.82 -7.25
CA THR A 118 2.73 13.07 -7.80
C THR A 118 1.60 12.81 -8.80
N HIS A 119 1.63 11.66 -9.47
CA HIS A 119 0.60 11.25 -10.43
C HIS A 119 -0.75 10.85 -9.78
N LEU A 120 -0.80 10.70 -8.47
CA LEU A 120 -2.03 10.37 -7.74
C LEU A 120 -2.86 11.60 -7.36
N PHE A 121 -2.33 12.81 -7.59
CA PHE A 121 -2.98 14.05 -7.24
C PHE A 121 -3.62 14.72 -8.44
N PRO A 122 -4.81 15.31 -8.28
CA PRO A 122 -5.47 16.11 -9.32
C PRO A 122 -4.61 17.33 -9.71
N LYS A 123 -4.49 17.59 -11.01
CA LYS A 123 -3.61 18.66 -11.52
C LYS A 123 -4.15 20.07 -11.31
N HIS A 124 -5.41 20.23 -10.94
CA HIS A 124 -6.13 21.51 -10.98
C HIS A 124 -6.28 22.23 -9.63
N SER A 125 -5.71 21.71 -8.55
CA SER A 125 -5.81 22.33 -7.23
C SER A 125 -4.45 22.66 -6.63
N ARG A 126 -4.34 23.81 -5.96
CA ARG A 126 -3.16 24.20 -5.18
C ARG A 126 -3.07 23.43 -3.85
N SER A 127 -4.18 22.92 -3.34
CA SER A 127 -4.26 22.08 -2.15
C SER A 127 -4.67 20.67 -2.58
N TYR A 128 -3.71 19.92 -3.02
CA TYR A 128 -3.95 18.57 -3.54
C TYR A 128 -4.24 17.59 -2.40
N CYS A 129 -5.45 17.04 -2.40
CA CYS A 129 -5.78 15.82 -1.67
C CYS A 129 -6.14 14.73 -2.68
N THR A 130 -5.71 13.50 -2.42
CA THR A 130 -6.25 12.36 -3.16
C THR A 130 -7.71 12.15 -2.76
N ILE A 131 -8.50 11.45 -3.60
CA ILE A 131 -9.89 11.14 -3.27
C ILE A 131 -10.01 10.39 -1.93
N ALA A 132 -9.09 9.48 -1.64
CA ALA A 132 -9.08 8.74 -0.36
C ALA A 132 -8.79 9.66 0.84
N GLN A 133 -7.87 10.62 0.73
CA GLN A 133 -7.61 11.60 1.77
C GLN A 133 -8.82 12.51 2.01
N ALA A 134 -9.44 12.99 0.94
CA ALA A 134 -10.67 13.80 1.03
C ALA A 134 -11.79 13.03 1.72
N THR A 135 -11.99 11.76 1.34
CA THR A 135 -12.97 10.85 1.98
C THR A 135 -12.64 10.62 3.46
N SER A 136 -11.39 10.37 3.79
CA SER A 136 -10.95 10.18 5.18
C SER A 136 -11.23 11.42 6.03
N ASN A 137 -10.93 12.60 5.50
CA ASN A 137 -11.21 13.87 6.19
C ASN A 137 -12.71 14.09 6.39
N TYR A 138 -13.53 13.76 5.39
CA TYR A 138 -14.98 13.81 5.49
C TYR A 138 -15.48 12.84 6.56
N CYS A 139 -15.06 11.58 6.55
CA CYS A 139 -15.45 10.57 7.54
C CYS A 139 -15.06 10.99 8.95
N LYS A 140 -13.85 11.49 9.16
CA LYS A 140 -13.41 12.01 10.48
C LYS A 140 -14.27 13.17 10.96
N ARG A 141 -14.66 14.07 10.06
CA ARG A 141 -15.46 15.25 10.40
C ARG A 141 -16.91 14.91 10.77
N PHE A 142 -17.59 14.12 9.93
CA PHE A 142 -19.03 13.88 10.03
C PHE A 142 -19.38 12.57 10.73
N TRP A 143 -18.56 11.53 10.57
CA TRP A 143 -18.80 10.19 11.13
C TRP A 143 -18.02 9.95 12.42
N LYS A 144 -17.01 10.77 12.72
CA LYS A 144 -16.06 10.55 13.82
C LYS A 144 -15.42 9.16 13.80
N ALA A 145 -15.27 8.58 12.63
CA ALA A 145 -14.81 7.21 12.41
C ALA A 145 -13.76 7.14 11.29
N ASP A 146 -13.01 6.04 11.30
CA ASP A 146 -12.06 5.73 10.23
C ASP A 146 -12.80 5.44 8.91
N VAL A 147 -12.21 5.88 7.80
CA VAL A 147 -12.79 5.72 6.46
C VAL A 147 -13.11 4.26 6.13
N ARG A 148 -12.29 3.30 6.57
CA ARG A 148 -12.52 1.87 6.32
C ARG A 148 -13.77 1.37 7.00
N LEU A 149 -14.02 1.82 8.24
CA LEU A 149 -15.22 1.44 8.96
C LEU A 149 -16.47 1.99 8.31
N VAL A 150 -16.39 3.20 7.78
CA VAL A 150 -17.53 3.87 7.11
C VAL A 150 -17.81 3.23 5.76
N VAL A 151 -16.82 3.14 4.89
CA VAL A 151 -16.95 2.66 3.51
C VAL A 151 -17.38 1.18 3.44
N TYR A 152 -16.91 0.35 4.36
CA TYR A 152 -17.32 -1.06 4.46
C TYR A 152 -18.59 -1.26 5.32
N ASN A 153 -19.33 -0.19 5.57
CA ASN A 153 -20.61 -0.20 6.29
C ASN A 153 -20.56 -0.85 7.70
N ARG A 154 -19.41 -0.71 8.37
CA ARG A 154 -19.22 -1.23 9.75
C ARG A 154 -19.67 -0.26 10.84
N VAL A 155 -20.01 0.98 10.45
CA VAL A 155 -20.51 2.03 11.34
C VAL A 155 -21.82 2.56 10.77
N GLY A 156 -22.85 2.68 11.61
CA GLY A 156 -24.14 3.25 11.23
C GLY A 156 -24.02 4.72 10.80
N TYR A 157 -25.04 5.26 10.15
CA TYR A 157 -25.08 6.69 9.84
C TYR A 157 -24.98 7.49 11.15
N PRO A 158 -24.15 8.58 11.16
CA PRO A 158 -24.19 9.47 12.30
C PRO A 158 -25.61 9.99 12.46
N TYR A 159 -26.14 9.89 13.64
CA TYR A 159 -27.46 10.44 13.93
C TYR A 159 -27.49 11.89 13.44
N SER A 160 -28.26 12.16 12.42
CA SER A 160 -28.69 13.52 12.11
C SER A 160 -29.63 13.92 13.26
N GLY A 161 -29.03 14.35 14.35
CA GLY A 161 -29.76 15.04 15.38
C GLY A 161 -30.48 16.16 14.67
N VAL A 162 -31.79 16.07 14.56
CA VAL A 162 -32.66 17.15 14.10
C VAL A 162 -32.29 18.32 14.98
N VAL A 163 -31.47 19.23 14.45
CA VAL A 163 -31.32 20.55 15.05
C VAL A 163 -32.69 21.21 14.86
N LYS A 164 -33.49 21.17 15.92
CA LYS A 164 -34.66 22.02 16.04
C LYS A 164 -34.24 23.47 16.17
#